data_10040f6b50d5db9c840f75e722d8c592
#
_entry.id   10040f6b50d5db9c840f75e722d8c592
#
_cell.length_a   1.000
_cell.length_b   1.000
_cell.length_c   1.000
_cell.angle_alpha   90.00
_cell.angle_beta   90.00
_cell.angle_gamma   90.00
#
_symmetry.space_group_name_H-M   'P 1'
#
loop_
_entity.id
_entity.type
_entity.pdbx_description
1 polymer ?
#
loop_
_entity_poly.entity_id
_entity_poly.type
_entity_poly.pdbx_seq_one_letter_code
_entity_poly.pdbx_strand_id
1 'polypeptide(L)'
;LMPERKILKEALHKATALRDILESEFLYLKDNDLDAFESIQQRKADVLLYLTQQSEAVFSTETADLLELETRESLRALIGTCKDAHTRNALLIDRKLASTKSTLELFRTSHSHNITETYDRLGKLPSKNRLVKQ
;
A
#
# COMPACT_ATOMS: atom_id res chain seq x y z
N LEU A 1 8.57 -2.39 34.43
CA LEU A 1 9.97 -2.33 34.39
C LEU A 1 10.48 -3.14 33.25
N MET A 2 10.88 -4.31 33.54
CA MET A 2 11.40 -5.20 32.51
C MET A 2 10.41 -5.45 31.39
N PRO A 3 9.11 -5.71 31.65
CA PRO A 3 8.15 -5.90 30.59
C PRO A 3 8.03 -4.69 29.67
N GLU A 4 8.09 -3.50 30.23
CA GLU A 4 7.96 -2.28 29.44
C GLU A 4 9.15 -2.08 28.51
N ARG A 5 10.36 -2.34 29.00
CA ARG A 5 11.55 -2.25 28.17
C ARG A 5 11.51 -3.27 27.05
N LYS A 6 11.05 -4.46 27.39
CA LYS A 6 10.95 -5.53 26.40
C LYS A 6 9.96 -5.16 25.31
N ILE A 7 8.81 -4.59 25.70
CA ILE A 7 7.80 -4.15 24.74
C ILE A 7 8.37 -3.06 23.85
N LEU A 8 9.10 -2.10 24.40
CA LEU A 8 9.71 -1.04 23.62
C LEU A 8 10.71 -1.57 22.61
N LYS A 9 11.55 -2.51 23.04
CA LYS A 9 12.52 -3.12 22.15
C LYS A 9 11.86 -3.90 21.04
N GLU A 10 10.82 -4.65 21.38
CA GLU A 10 10.08 -5.41 20.38
C GLU A 10 9.36 -4.49 19.40
N ALA A 11 8.76 -3.41 19.91
CA ALA A 11 8.09 -2.43 19.07
C ALA A 11 9.08 -1.76 18.11
N LEU A 12 10.27 -1.42 18.60
CA LEU A 12 11.30 -0.84 17.75
C LEU A 12 11.74 -1.82 16.68
N HIS A 13 11.91 -3.07 17.05
CA HIS A 13 12.25 -4.13 16.11
C HIS A 13 11.16 -4.30 15.04
N LYS A 14 9.91 -4.31 15.48
CA LYS A 14 8.78 -4.44 14.55
C LYS A 14 8.64 -3.23 13.63
N ALA A 15 8.86 -2.03 14.15
CA ALA A 15 8.81 -0.83 13.36
C ALA A 15 9.94 -0.80 12.32
N THR A 16 11.11 -1.30 12.68
CA THR A 16 12.22 -1.46 11.73
C THR A 16 11.84 -2.42 10.62
N ALA A 17 11.23 -3.55 10.99
CA ALA A 17 10.75 -4.52 10.02
C ALA A 17 9.70 -3.90 9.10
N LEU A 18 8.81 -3.08 9.65
CA LEU A 18 7.79 -2.40 8.85
C LEU A 18 8.43 -1.45 7.84
N ARG A 19 9.43 -0.68 8.27
CA ARG A 19 10.15 0.20 7.35
C ARG A 19 10.73 -0.59 6.19
N ASP A 20 11.38 -1.71 6.49
CA ASP A 20 11.99 -2.54 5.45
C ASP A 20 10.94 -3.14 4.52
N ILE A 21 9.80 -3.56 5.07
CA ILE A 21 8.69 -4.06 4.27
C ILE A 21 8.17 -2.97 3.33
N LEU A 22 8.02 -1.75 3.84
CA LEU A 22 7.51 -0.63 3.02
C LEU A 22 8.49 -0.24 1.92
N GLU A 23 9.80 -0.34 2.18
CA GLU A 23 10.78 -0.08 1.14
C GLU A 23 10.77 -1.18 0.08
N SER A 24 10.62 -2.43 0.49
CA SER A 24 10.47 -3.54 -0.46
C SER A 24 9.20 -3.37 -1.29
N GLU A 25 8.12 -2.99 -0.63
CA GLU A 25 6.84 -2.74 -1.31
C GLU A 25 6.99 -1.69 -2.39
N PHE A 26 7.69 -0.60 -2.08
CA PHE A 26 7.95 0.47 -3.03
C PHE A 26 8.69 -0.04 -4.27
N LEU A 27 9.75 -0.83 -4.03
CA LEU A 27 10.55 -1.38 -5.14
C LEU A 27 9.73 -2.33 -5.99
N TYR A 28 8.93 -3.19 -5.38
CA TYR A 28 8.08 -4.11 -6.11
C TYR A 28 7.04 -3.37 -6.94
N LEU A 29 6.47 -2.30 -6.39
CA LEU A 29 5.52 -1.48 -7.13
C LEU A 29 6.18 -0.79 -8.31
N LYS A 30 7.38 -0.24 -8.10
CA LYS A 30 8.13 0.40 -9.18
C LYS A 30 8.41 -0.56 -10.32
N ASP A 31 8.77 -1.78 -9.97
CA ASP A 31 9.15 -2.80 -10.96
C ASP A 31 7.95 -3.56 -11.51
N ASN A 32 6.75 -3.24 -11.06
CA ASN A 32 5.51 -3.94 -11.43
C ASN A 32 5.56 -5.43 -11.08
N ASP A 33 6.29 -5.78 -10.03
CA ASP A 33 6.39 -7.15 -9.54
C ASP A 33 5.25 -7.39 -8.55
N LEU A 34 4.07 -7.64 -9.08
CA LEU A 34 2.87 -7.78 -8.28
C LEU A 34 2.86 -9.03 -7.41
N ASP A 35 3.49 -10.09 -7.88
CA ASP A 35 3.58 -11.31 -7.08
C ASP A 35 4.42 -11.08 -5.83
N ALA A 36 5.56 -10.42 -5.98
CA ALA A 36 6.40 -10.08 -4.85
C ALA A 36 5.69 -9.09 -3.91
N PHE A 37 5.00 -8.11 -4.48
CA PHE A 37 4.21 -7.15 -3.71
C PHE A 37 3.18 -7.88 -2.84
N GLU A 38 2.45 -8.80 -3.44
CA GLU A 38 1.43 -9.55 -2.73
C GLU A 38 2.03 -10.45 -1.64
N SER A 39 3.19 -11.00 -1.91
CA SER A 39 3.83 -11.94 -0.99
C SER A 39 4.19 -11.33 0.36
N ILE A 40 4.39 -10.02 0.43
CA ILE A 40 4.77 -9.36 1.68
C ILE A 40 3.60 -8.75 2.43
N GLN A 41 2.39 -8.78 1.86
CA GLN A 41 1.25 -8.08 2.46
C GLN A 41 0.80 -8.69 3.79
N GLN A 42 0.84 -10.01 3.92
CA GLN A 42 0.45 -10.67 5.17
C GLN A 42 1.41 -10.28 6.30
N ARG A 43 2.70 -10.28 6.01
CA ARG A 43 3.69 -9.89 7.01
C ARG A 43 3.54 -8.43 7.42
N LYS A 44 3.23 -7.57 6.46
CA LYS A 44 2.95 -6.16 6.73
C LYS A 44 1.75 -6.02 7.67
N ALA A 45 0.68 -6.75 7.38
CA ALA A 45 -0.52 -6.72 8.20
C ALA A 45 -0.25 -7.19 9.63
N ASP A 46 0.54 -8.25 9.77
CA ASP A 46 0.88 -8.79 11.09
C ASP A 46 1.68 -7.78 11.91
N VAL A 47 2.64 -7.12 11.29
CA VAL A 47 3.46 -6.12 11.97
C VAL A 47 2.62 -4.92 12.37
N LEU A 48 1.75 -4.45 11.48
CA LEU A 48 0.86 -3.33 11.78
C LEU A 48 -0.08 -3.66 12.93
N LEU A 49 -0.62 -4.87 12.93
CA LEU A 49 -1.49 -5.30 14.02
C LEU A 49 -0.76 -5.29 15.35
N TYR A 50 0.45 -5.82 15.38
CA TYR A 50 1.26 -5.83 16.58
C TYR A 50 1.48 -4.40 17.10
N LEU A 51 1.91 -3.50 16.22
CA LEU A 51 2.18 -2.12 16.62
C LEU A 51 0.93 -1.40 17.12
N THR A 52 -0.21 -1.66 16.49
CA THR A 52 -1.47 -1.08 16.90
C THR A 52 -1.87 -1.59 18.29
N GLN A 53 -1.74 -2.87 18.53
CA GLN A 53 -2.10 -3.47 19.80
C GLN A 53 -1.22 -3.00 20.94
N GLN A 54 0.04 -2.69 20.66
CA GLN A 54 0.99 -2.28 21.69
C GLN A 54 1.13 -0.76 21.82
N SER A 55 0.39 0.00 21.04
CA SER A 55 0.59 1.45 21.00
C SER A 55 0.38 2.14 22.35
N GLU A 56 -0.62 1.73 23.12
CA GLU A 56 -0.84 2.31 24.43
C GLU A 56 0.29 2.01 25.38
N ALA A 57 0.73 0.78 25.44
CA ALA A 57 1.82 0.37 26.32
C ALA A 57 3.12 1.08 25.94
N VAL A 58 3.34 1.23 24.63
CA VAL A 58 4.58 1.82 24.14
C VAL A 58 4.65 3.32 24.40
N PHE A 59 3.54 4.01 24.26
CA PHE A 59 3.51 5.47 24.38
C PHE A 59 2.91 5.94 25.71
N SER A 60 2.83 5.07 26.69
CA SER A 60 2.41 5.45 28.02
C SER A 60 3.37 6.49 28.58
N THR A 61 2.82 7.48 29.24
CA THR A 61 3.64 8.58 29.71
C THR A 61 4.37 8.31 31.03
N GLU A 62 4.12 7.14 31.56
CA GLU A 62 4.71 6.93 32.81
C GLU A 62 6.04 6.36 32.74
N THR A 63 7.06 6.95 32.79
CA THR A 63 8.23 6.39 33.05
C THR A 63 9.20 7.15 33.00
N ALA A 64 10.12 6.85 33.31
CA ALA A 64 10.92 7.31 33.65
C ALA A 64 12.39 7.32 33.45
N ASP A 65 12.84 6.36 32.94
CA ASP A 65 14.22 6.06 32.66
C ASP A 65 14.60 6.79 31.38
N LEU A 66 15.75 7.39 31.35
CA LEU A 66 16.26 8.13 30.18
C LEU A 66 16.38 7.23 28.96
N LEU A 67 16.83 5.99 29.18
CA LEU A 67 16.98 5.05 28.09
C LEU A 67 15.62 4.72 27.43
N GLU A 68 14.59 4.60 28.23
CA GLU A 68 13.25 4.37 27.70
C GLU A 68 12.74 5.56 26.93
N LEU A 69 13.03 6.77 27.38
CA LEU A 69 12.64 7.98 26.67
C LEU A 69 13.34 8.07 25.33
N GLU A 70 14.62 7.74 25.28
CA GLU A 70 15.37 7.74 24.03
C GLU A 70 14.82 6.69 23.07
N THR A 71 14.49 5.53 23.57
CA THR A 71 13.93 4.45 22.77
C THR A 71 12.57 4.86 22.20
N ARG A 72 11.74 5.51 23.01
CA ARG A 72 10.44 6.00 22.56
C ARG A 72 10.58 7.06 21.46
N GLU A 73 11.55 7.95 21.62
CA GLU A 73 11.81 8.96 20.61
C GLU A 73 12.28 8.34 19.30
N SER A 74 13.15 7.34 19.38
CA SER A 74 13.59 6.60 18.20
C SER A 74 12.41 5.90 17.53
N LEU A 75 11.54 5.32 18.33
CA LEU A 75 10.35 4.64 17.83
C LEU A 75 9.40 5.62 17.16
N ARG A 76 9.18 6.80 17.77
CA ARG A 76 8.32 7.83 17.17
C ARG A 76 8.86 8.28 15.83
N ALA A 77 10.16 8.52 15.76
CA ALA A 77 10.80 8.94 14.53
C ALA A 77 10.65 7.87 13.44
N LEU A 78 10.84 6.62 13.84
CA LEU A 78 10.74 5.49 12.91
C LEU A 78 9.31 5.29 12.42
N ILE A 79 8.34 5.43 13.31
CA ILE A 79 6.92 5.37 12.92
C ILE A 79 6.58 6.49 11.94
N GLY A 80 7.12 7.69 12.18
CA GLY A 80 6.96 8.80 11.24
C GLY A 80 7.51 8.46 9.86
N THR A 81 8.68 7.86 9.82
CA THR A 81 9.28 7.39 8.57
C THR A 81 8.39 6.36 7.88
N CYS A 82 7.83 5.43 8.66
CA CYS A 82 6.93 4.42 8.11
C CYS A 82 5.64 5.05 7.56
N LYS A 83 5.10 6.05 8.25
CA LYS A 83 3.91 6.75 7.75
C LYS A 83 4.18 7.43 6.42
N ASP A 84 5.32 8.08 6.30
CA ASP A 84 5.70 8.75 5.05
C ASP A 84 5.88 7.74 3.93
N ALA A 85 6.55 6.63 4.21
CA ALA A 85 6.75 5.57 3.24
C ALA A 85 5.42 4.95 2.81
N HIS A 86 4.52 4.73 3.76
CA HIS A 86 3.20 4.19 3.47
C HIS A 86 2.41 5.14 2.57
N THR A 87 2.44 6.44 2.87
CA THR A 87 1.77 7.45 2.05
C THR A 87 2.35 7.47 0.64
N ARG A 88 3.68 7.43 0.52
CA ARG A 88 4.34 7.37 -0.79
C ARG A 88 3.88 6.16 -1.58
N ASN A 89 3.83 5.00 -0.94
CA ASN A 89 3.43 3.77 -1.60
C ASN A 89 1.96 3.81 -2.01
N ALA A 90 1.10 4.36 -1.16
CA ALA A 90 -0.32 4.50 -1.47
C ALA A 90 -0.53 5.40 -2.70
N LEU A 91 0.22 6.50 -2.78
CA LEU A 91 0.15 7.38 -3.94
C LEU A 91 0.61 6.67 -5.22
N LEU A 92 1.66 5.85 -5.10
CA LEU A 92 2.14 5.09 -6.24
C LEU A 92 1.12 4.06 -6.70
N ILE A 93 0.47 3.39 -5.77
CA ILE A 93 -0.61 2.44 -6.08
C ILE A 93 -1.74 3.17 -6.81
N ASP A 94 -2.17 4.31 -6.29
CA ASP A 94 -3.26 5.08 -6.89
C ASP A 94 -2.91 5.50 -8.31
N ARG A 95 -1.68 5.95 -8.55
CA ARG A 95 -1.24 6.35 -9.88
C ARG A 95 -1.24 5.17 -10.85
N LYS A 96 -0.77 4.02 -10.38
CA LYS A 96 -0.74 2.82 -11.22
C LYS A 96 -2.12 2.31 -11.53
N LEU A 97 -3.03 2.37 -10.58
CA LEU A 97 -4.43 2.00 -10.81
C LEU A 97 -5.08 2.95 -11.80
N ALA A 98 -4.86 4.24 -11.66
CA ALA A 98 -5.42 5.23 -12.58
C ALA A 98 -4.88 5.02 -13.99
N SER A 99 -3.59 4.75 -14.12
CA SER A 99 -2.96 4.49 -15.41
C SER A 99 -3.54 3.23 -16.06
N THR A 100 -3.68 2.17 -15.29
CA THR A 100 -4.25 0.92 -15.78
C THR A 100 -5.70 1.11 -16.21
N LYS A 101 -6.46 1.83 -15.41
CA LYS A 101 -7.86 2.11 -15.73
C LYS A 101 -7.98 2.90 -17.02
N SER A 102 -7.14 3.92 -17.21
CA SER A 102 -7.13 4.71 -18.43
C SER A 102 -6.78 3.87 -19.64
N THR A 103 -5.80 2.99 -19.51
CA THR A 103 -5.39 2.10 -20.59
C THR A 103 -6.52 1.15 -20.97
N LEU A 104 -7.18 0.57 -19.98
CA LEU A 104 -8.31 -0.32 -20.24
C LEU A 104 -9.47 0.42 -20.88
N GLU A 105 -9.70 1.65 -20.49
CA GLU A 105 -10.75 2.48 -21.05
C GLU A 105 -10.47 2.77 -22.52
N LEU A 106 -9.25 3.13 -22.86
CA LEU A 106 -8.84 3.36 -24.23
C LEU A 106 -8.99 2.09 -25.06
N PHE A 107 -8.55 0.97 -24.52
CA PHE A 107 -8.64 -0.30 -25.20
C PHE A 107 -10.09 -0.67 -25.47
N ARG A 108 -10.96 -0.49 -24.51
CA ARG A 108 -12.38 -0.82 -24.64
C ARG A 108 -13.04 0.09 -25.68
N THR A 109 -12.71 1.37 -25.67
CA THR A 109 -13.24 2.33 -26.64
C THR A 109 -12.80 1.97 -28.05
N SER A 110 -11.52 1.67 -28.24
CA SER A 110 -11.00 1.25 -29.54
C SER A 110 -11.67 -0.02 -30.03
N HIS A 111 -11.83 -0.99 -29.14
CA HIS A 111 -12.45 -2.26 -29.48
C HIS A 111 -13.91 -2.06 -29.89
N SER A 112 -14.65 -1.26 -29.14
CA SER A 112 -16.04 -0.93 -29.46
C SER A 112 -16.16 -0.21 -30.80
N HIS A 113 -15.27 0.73 -31.06
CA HIS A 113 -15.23 1.45 -32.31
C HIS A 113 -14.98 0.49 -33.48
N ASN A 114 -14.04 -0.39 -33.35
CA ASN A 114 -13.73 -1.37 -34.40
C ASN A 114 -14.92 -2.30 -34.68
N ILE A 115 -15.61 -2.72 -33.65
CA ILE A 115 -16.80 -3.56 -33.80
C ILE A 115 -17.89 -2.80 -34.54
N THR A 116 -18.13 -1.55 -34.18
CA THR A 116 -19.12 -0.71 -34.79
C THR A 116 -18.82 -0.53 -36.27
N GLU A 117 -17.57 -0.25 -36.61
CA GLU A 117 -17.16 -0.11 -38.02
C GLU A 117 -17.40 -1.39 -38.79
N THR A 118 -17.07 -2.51 -38.21
CA THR A 118 -17.27 -3.81 -38.84
C THR A 118 -18.76 -4.04 -39.17
N TYR A 119 -19.63 -3.77 -38.21
CA TYR A 119 -21.06 -3.93 -38.40
C TYR A 119 -21.60 -2.98 -39.43
N ASP A 120 -21.14 -1.74 -39.43
CA ASP A 120 -21.55 -0.75 -40.45
C ASP A 120 -21.16 -1.23 -41.84
N ARG A 121 -19.96 -1.76 -41.96
CA ARG A 121 -19.43 -2.23 -43.22
C ARG A 121 -20.22 -3.42 -43.74
N LEU A 122 -20.69 -4.27 -42.89
CA LEU A 122 -21.47 -5.43 -43.22
C LEU A 122 -22.97 -5.12 -43.34
N GLY A 123 -23.37 -3.92 -43.01
CA GLY A 123 -24.77 -3.53 -43.02
C GLY A 123 -25.59 -4.22 -41.97
N LYS A 124 -24.97 -4.76 -40.96
CA LYS A 124 -25.64 -5.45 -39.88
C LYS A 124 -25.35 -4.79 -38.56
N LEU A 125 -26.02 -3.73 -38.32
CA LEU A 125 -25.76 -3.00 -37.08
C LEU A 125 -26.71 -3.44 -36.00
N PRO A 126 -26.25 -4.22 -35.00
CA PRO A 126 -27.12 -4.55 -33.91
C PRO A 126 -27.33 -3.29 -33.10
N SER A 127 -28.12 -3.36 -32.07
CA SER A 127 -28.47 -2.19 -31.27
C SER A 127 -27.28 -1.26 -31.06
N LYS A 128 -27.26 -0.19 -31.85
CA LYS A 128 -26.23 0.80 -31.83
C LYS A 128 -26.04 1.41 -30.46
N ASN A 129 -27.15 1.66 -29.79
CA ASN A 129 -27.11 2.27 -28.47
C ASN A 129 -26.39 1.42 -27.45
N ARG A 130 -26.49 0.11 -27.55
CA ARG A 130 -25.87 -0.78 -26.61
C ARG A 130 -24.36 -0.75 -26.75
N LEU A 131 -23.85 -0.63 -27.95
CA LEU A 131 -22.40 -0.58 -28.16
C LEU A 131 -21.80 0.75 -27.80
N VAL A 132 -22.53 1.82 -28.07
CA VAL A 132 -22.01 3.16 -27.86
C VAL A 132 -22.03 3.59 -26.40
N LYS A 133 -22.99 3.13 -25.64
CA LYS A 133 -23.13 3.54 -24.25
C LYS A 133 -22.17 2.86 -23.29
N GLN A 134 -21.44 1.92 -23.75
CA GLN A 134 -20.48 1.25 -22.91
C GLN A 134 -19.10 1.77 -23.12
#